data_a4cbd4b7f86888bde3f8dd8e2f888a7f
#
_entry.id   a4cbd4b7f86888bde3f8dd8e2f888a7f
#
_cell.length_a   1.000
_cell.length_b   1.000
_cell.length_c   1.000
_cell.angle_alpha   90.00
_cell.angle_beta   90.00
_cell.angle_gamma   90.00
#
_symmetry.space_group_name_H-M   'P 1'
#
loop_
_entity.id
_entity.type
_entity.pdbx_description
1 polymer ?
#
loop_
_entity_poly.entity_id
_entity_poly.type
_entity_poly.pdbx_seq_one_letter_code
_entity_poly.pdbx_strand_id
1 'polypeptide(L)'
;MDLRWLSAPDDEVAEAMRTVRTSGRPSWVPSRRKVLAHVNDSLILWYVCVVLLYWSDVTDARGDGTVTPAILSGLAGVAAVLAVWLVGSRLLHRWAARPPSPRARGREWRQQLTALANGFEPQPSEGRTFRALITEDMRGVRLLPRFRASGVEFGNVVRRRARRTGWTYVALTLPVPLPHLLLDATAGARGGRDLPASVARGQRLSLEGDFDRHFRLYAPGEYERDALYLLTPDVMAALVDDAAGFNVEVVDRRIVFFRRDPVDHSAPEPWEAAGRILAGVGPRLVRRAVRYRDDRVLLGDSGPAAPLRADRDEQPPDPRIPRIAADGRRLDVHDSRTGTIGCLGWAAWVAFRFLLLFVPAVFAFAGFMSIVDGR
;
A
#
# COMPACT_ATOMS: atom_id res chain seq x y z
N MET A 1 -6.05 -11.59 -17.60
CA MET A 1 -5.84 -10.26 -17.00
C MET A 1 -5.58 -9.21 -18.08
N ASP A 2 -5.99 -7.97 -17.88
CA ASP A 2 -5.64 -6.85 -18.76
C ASP A 2 -4.22 -6.35 -18.44
N LEU A 3 -3.30 -6.47 -19.39
CA LEU A 3 -1.88 -6.15 -19.21
C LEU A 3 -1.43 -4.94 -20.04
N ARG A 4 -2.35 -4.23 -20.71
CA ARG A 4 -2.03 -3.10 -21.60
C ARG A 4 -1.17 -2.02 -20.92
N TRP A 5 -1.38 -1.77 -19.63
CA TRP A 5 -0.67 -0.74 -18.89
C TRP A 5 0.83 -1.06 -18.68
N LEU A 6 1.24 -2.33 -18.79
CA LEU A 6 2.66 -2.69 -18.66
C LEU A 6 3.48 -2.14 -19.84
N SER A 7 2.88 -2.05 -21.02
CA SER A 7 3.52 -1.56 -22.26
C SER A 7 3.06 -0.17 -22.70
N ALA A 8 2.14 0.48 -21.97
CA ALA A 8 1.61 1.80 -22.30
C ALA A 8 2.72 2.87 -22.33
N PRO A 9 2.63 3.89 -23.22
CA PRO A 9 3.55 5.01 -23.26
C PRO A 9 3.65 5.79 -21.95
N ASP A 10 4.81 6.43 -21.68
CA ASP A 10 5.06 7.13 -20.40
C ASP A 10 4.11 8.31 -20.16
N ASP A 11 3.69 9.00 -21.20
CA ASP A 11 2.74 10.12 -21.17
C ASP A 11 1.33 9.64 -20.82
N GLU A 12 0.86 8.57 -21.44
CA GLU A 12 -0.43 7.95 -21.13
C GLU A 12 -0.46 7.44 -19.67
N VAL A 13 0.59 6.76 -19.22
CA VAL A 13 0.73 6.28 -17.84
C VAL A 13 0.72 7.46 -16.85
N ALA A 14 1.41 8.55 -17.17
CA ALA A 14 1.47 9.73 -16.32
C ALA A 14 0.13 10.45 -16.23
N GLU A 15 -0.64 10.49 -17.32
CA GLU A 15 -1.98 11.06 -17.38
C GLU A 15 -2.99 10.22 -16.60
N ALA A 16 -3.05 8.91 -16.88
CA ALA A 16 -3.90 7.98 -16.14
C ALA A 16 -3.62 8.02 -14.64
N MET A 17 -2.36 8.06 -14.21
CA MET A 17 -2.00 8.18 -12.79
C MET A 17 -2.38 9.54 -12.18
N ARG A 18 -2.39 10.62 -12.96
CA ARG A 18 -2.95 11.90 -12.50
C ARG A 18 -4.46 11.77 -12.26
N THR A 19 -5.17 11.19 -13.20
CA THR A 19 -6.61 10.94 -13.12
C THR A 19 -6.96 10.04 -11.94
N VAL A 20 -6.28 8.89 -11.74
CA VAL A 20 -6.44 8.00 -10.56
C VAL A 20 -6.29 8.78 -9.25
N ARG A 21 -5.29 9.64 -9.15
CA ARG A 21 -5.01 10.40 -7.92
C ARG A 21 -6.00 11.52 -7.65
N THR A 22 -6.62 12.05 -8.68
CA THR A 22 -7.61 13.13 -8.58
C THR A 22 -9.02 12.60 -8.39
N SER A 23 -9.38 11.49 -9.00
CA SER A 23 -10.73 10.89 -8.96
C SER A 23 -11.21 10.49 -7.56
N GLY A 24 -10.31 10.26 -6.60
CA GLY A 24 -10.69 9.90 -5.22
C GLY A 24 -10.44 11.01 -4.20
N ARG A 25 -10.00 12.21 -4.65
CA ARG A 25 -9.63 13.30 -3.76
C ARG A 25 -10.54 14.50 -4.04
N PRO A 26 -11.31 14.95 -3.04
CA PRO A 26 -12.02 16.22 -3.19
C PRO A 26 -11.02 17.32 -3.59
N SER A 27 -11.41 18.21 -4.52
CA SER A 27 -10.55 19.26 -5.08
C SER A 27 -9.97 20.22 -4.02
N TRP A 28 -10.63 20.30 -2.87
CA TRP A 28 -10.23 21.14 -1.74
C TRP A 28 -9.16 20.52 -0.84
N VAL A 29 -8.93 19.19 -0.90
CA VAL A 29 -7.91 18.54 -0.04
C VAL A 29 -6.52 18.86 -0.58
N PRO A 30 -5.69 19.61 0.16
CA PRO A 30 -4.37 19.98 -0.29
C PRO A 30 -3.43 18.76 -0.29
N SER A 31 -2.48 18.74 -1.22
CA SER A 31 -1.40 17.77 -1.18
C SER A 31 -0.46 18.05 0.01
N ARG A 32 0.18 17.00 0.57
CA ARG A 32 1.16 17.16 1.66
C ARG A 32 2.23 18.21 1.33
N ARG A 33 2.65 18.31 0.06
CA ARG A 33 3.62 19.31 -0.40
C ARG A 33 3.06 20.74 -0.32
N LYS A 34 1.79 20.93 -0.67
CA LYS A 34 1.12 22.25 -0.53
C LYS A 34 0.96 22.64 0.93
N VAL A 35 0.61 21.70 1.81
CA VAL A 35 0.55 21.95 3.25
C VAL A 35 1.91 22.38 3.78
N LEU A 36 2.98 21.66 3.45
CA LEU A 36 4.35 22.00 3.85
C LEU A 36 4.77 23.40 3.40
N ALA A 37 4.45 23.77 2.15
CA ALA A 37 4.71 25.11 1.62
C ALA A 37 3.95 26.18 2.42
N HIS A 38 2.67 25.99 2.74
CA HIS A 38 1.90 26.95 3.53
C HIS A 38 2.39 27.08 4.98
N VAL A 39 2.80 25.96 5.60
CA VAL A 39 3.42 26.00 6.94
C VAL A 39 4.74 26.80 6.89
N ASN A 40 5.55 26.59 5.86
CA ASN A 40 6.80 27.37 5.69
C ASN A 40 6.52 28.88 5.53
N ASP A 41 5.50 29.25 4.73
CA ASP A 41 5.12 30.66 4.56
C ASP A 41 4.65 31.29 5.89
N SER A 42 3.90 30.55 6.70
CA SER A 42 3.51 30.96 8.04
C SER A 42 4.72 31.18 8.96
N LEU A 43 5.70 30.28 8.92
CA LEU A 43 6.94 30.42 9.73
C LEU A 43 7.75 31.65 9.32
N ILE A 44 7.79 32.00 8.04
CA ILE A 44 8.42 33.25 7.58
C ILE A 44 7.70 34.47 8.18
N LEU A 45 6.37 34.47 8.16
CA LEU A 45 5.60 35.57 8.76
C LEU A 45 5.83 35.67 10.27
N TRP A 46 5.88 34.55 10.98
CA TRP A 46 6.23 34.54 12.41
C TRP A 46 7.65 35.06 12.67
N TYR A 47 8.60 34.68 11.82
CA TYR A 47 9.96 35.22 11.92
C TYR A 47 9.98 36.74 11.76
N VAL A 48 9.29 37.28 10.75
CA VAL A 48 9.17 38.73 10.55
C VAL A 48 8.51 39.39 11.76
N CYS A 49 7.42 38.79 12.31
CA CYS A 49 6.74 39.27 13.49
C CYS A 49 7.69 39.39 14.69
N VAL A 50 8.44 38.32 15.00
CA VAL A 50 9.39 38.29 16.14
C VAL A 50 10.50 39.34 15.94
N VAL A 51 11.00 39.51 14.72
CA VAL A 51 12.03 40.51 14.42
C VAL A 51 11.50 41.92 14.62
N LEU A 52 10.28 42.24 14.19
CA LEU A 52 9.67 43.56 14.37
C LEU A 52 9.41 43.86 15.85
N LEU A 53 8.89 42.90 16.60
CA LEU A 53 8.67 43.06 18.04
C LEU A 53 9.99 43.23 18.81
N TYR A 54 11.00 42.43 18.50
CA TYR A 54 12.32 42.61 19.12
C TYR A 54 12.95 43.96 18.78
N TRP A 55 12.76 44.43 17.56
CA TRP A 55 13.22 45.71 17.10
C TRP A 55 12.55 46.86 17.87
N SER A 56 11.21 46.82 18.05
CA SER A 56 10.49 47.84 18.84
C SER A 56 10.99 47.90 20.29
N ASP A 57 11.18 46.72 20.91
CA ASP A 57 11.68 46.63 22.30
C ASP A 57 13.09 47.21 22.44
N VAL A 58 13.98 46.95 21.49
CA VAL A 58 15.36 47.50 21.48
C VAL A 58 15.38 49.03 21.26
N THR A 59 14.49 49.56 20.45
CA THR A 59 14.39 51.01 20.20
C THR A 59 13.80 51.75 21.40
N ASP A 60 12.77 51.20 22.02
CA ASP A 60 12.10 51.78 23.19
C ASP A 60 13.02 51.79 24.42
N ALA A 61 13.81 50.72 24.62
CA ALA A 61 14.74 50.62 25.75
C ALA A 61 15.89 51.64 25.72
N ARG A 62 16.18 52.27 24.57
CA ARG A 62 17.31 53.23 24.42
C ARG A 62 16.92 54.70 24.46
N GLY A 63 15.69 55.07 24.17
CA GLY A 63 15.15 56.40 24.31
C GLY A 63 15.82 57.54 23.49
N ASP A 64 16.99 57.33 22.92
CA ASP A 64 17.78 58.33 22.20
C ASP A 64 17.80 58.21 20.68
N GLY A 65 17.17 57.14 20.14
CA GLY A 65 17.08 56.92 18.70
C GLY A 65 18.43 56.69 17.96
N THR A 66 19.53 56.53 18.67
CA THR A 66 20.86 56.41 18.05
C THR A 66 21.10 54.99 17.56
N VAL A 67 21.32 54.85 16.23
CA VAL A 67 21.62 53.56 15.58
C VAL A 67 23.11 53.29 15.71
N THR A 68 23.48 52.35 16.57
CA THR A 68 24.88 51.96 16.76
C THR A 68 25.31 50.94 15.67
N PRO A 69 26.63 50.83 15.37
CA PRO A 69 27.14 49.86 14.41
C PRO A 69 26.78 48.40 14.76
N ALA A 70 26.66 48.09 16.07
CA ALA A 70 26.20 46.76 16.53
C ALA A 70 24.75 46.45 16.14
N ILE A 71 23.88 47.44 16.15
CA ILE A 71 22.49 47.29 15.72
C ILE A 71 22.42 47.07 14.23
N LEU A 72 23.22 47.83 13.45
CA LEU A 72 23.28 47.64 11.98
C LEU A 72 23.79 46.26 11.62
N SER A 73 24.80 45.73 12.29
CA SER A 73 25.29 44.38 12.04
C SER A 73 24.25 43.31 12.42
N GLY A 74 23.52 43.50 13.50
CA GLY A 74 22.40 42.61 13.89
C GLY A 74 21.29 42.61 12.85
N LEU A 75 20.86 43.77 12.35
CA LEU A 75 19.88 43.90 11.29
C LEU A 75 20.35 43.25 9.99
N ALA A 76 21.60 43.49 9.61
CA ALA A 76 22.16 42.83 8.41
C ALA A 76 22.15 41.30 8.54
N GLY A 77 22.47 40.77 9.75
CA GLY A 77 22.39 39.34 10.02
C GLY A 77 20.95 38.77 9.87
N VAL A 78 19.98 39.45 10.48
CA VAL A 78 18.55 39.09 10.40
C VAL A 78 18.05 39.16 8.94
N ALA A 79 18.39 40.23 8.23
CA ALA A 79 18.05 40.37 6.81
C ALA A 79 18.68 39.28 5.93
N ALA A 80 19.92 38.91 6.22
CA ALA A 80 20.61 37.83 5.52
C ALA A 80 19.92 36.47 5.75
N VAL A 81 19.54 36.14 6.98
CA VAL A 81 18.78 34.92 7.31
C VAL A 81 17.46 34.92 6.59
N LEU A 82 16.70 36.03 6.58
CA LEU A 82 15.43 36.13 5.87
C LEU A 82 15.62 35.95 4.36
N ALA A 83 16.66 36.56 3.78
CA ALA A 83 16.94 36.41 2.34
C ALA A 83 17.23 34.97 1.96
N VAL A 84 18.08 34.27 2.72
CA VAL A 84 18.37 32.84 2.52
C VAL A 84 17.11 31.99 2.65
N TRP A 85 16.26 32.28 3.65
CA TRP A 85 15.02 31.57 3.86
C TRP A 85 14.03 31.79 2.72
N LEU A 86 13.88 33.01 2.22
CA LEU A 86 13.03 33.35 1.07
C LEU A 86 13.50 32.63 -0.21
N VAL A 87 14.81 32.52 -0.44
CA VAL A 87 15.35 31.73 -1.55
C VAL A 87 14.99 30.25 -1.36
N GLY A 88 15.21 29.71 -0.16
CA GLY A 88 14.83 28.32 0.18
C GLY A 88 13.33 28.08 0.00
N SER A 89 12.48 29.01 0.42
CA SER A 89 11.03 28.96 0.25
C SER A 89 10.64 28.94 -1.23
N ARG A 90 11.24 29.79 -2.07
CA ARG A 90 11.03 29.75 -3.53
C ARG A 90 11.41 28.39 -4.13
N LEU A 91 12.51 27.80 -3.69
CA LEU A 91 12.92 26.46 -4.13
C LEU A 91 11.92 25.39 -3.67
N LEU A 92 11.42 25.49 -2.43
CA LEU A 92 10.38 24.61 -1.88
C LEU A 92 9.08 24.70 -2.66
N HIS A 93 8.61 25.92 -2.99
CA HIS A 93 7.42 26.13 -3.80
C HIS A 93 7.59 25.57 -5.22
N ARG A 94 8.74 25.79 -5.86
CA ARG A 94 9.06 25.20 -7.17
C ARG A 94 9.06 23.66 -7.10
N TRP A 95 9.66 23.09 -6.06
CA TRP A 95 9.65 21.65 -5.84
C TRP A 95 8.22 21.11 -5.57
N ALA A 96 7.43 21.84 -4.77
CA ALA A 96 6.03 21.46 -4.49
C ALA A 96 5.12 21.53 -5.72
N ALA A 97 5.42 22.43 -6.65
CA ALA A 97 4.69 22.59 -7.91
C ALA A 97 5.12 21.57 -8.99
N ARG A 98 6.33 21.00 -8.88
CA ARG A 98 6.83 20.04 -9.87
C ARG A 98 6.00 18.76 -9.84
N PRO A 99 5.44 18.32 -10.98
CA PRO A 99 4.85 16.99 -11.06
C PRO A 99 5.93 15.95 -10.76
N PRO A 100 5.59 14.82 -10.11
CA PRO A 100 6.55 13.72 -9.92
C PRO A 100 7.05 13.26 -11.30
N SER A 101 8.37 13.08 -11.43
CA SER A 101 9.00 12.67 -12.68
C SER A 101 8.46 11.31 -13.14
N PRO A 102 7.88 11.18 -14.35
CA PRO A 102 7.41 9.92 -14.89
C PRO A 102 8.50 8.87 -14.98
N ARG A 103 9.71 9.28 -15.37
CA ARG A 103 10.86 8.37 -15.57
C ARG A 103 11.30 7.65 -14.31
N ALA A 104 11.20 8.30 -13.13
CA ALA A 104 11.61 7.69 -11.87
C ALA A 104 10.57 6.70 -11.30
N ARG A 105 9.29 6.81 -11.70
CA ARG A 105 8.17 6.04 -11.16
C ARG A 105 7.36 5.29 -12.22
N GLY A 106 7.76 5.33 -13.48
CA GLY A 106 7.01 4.73 -14.58
C GLY A 106 6.71 3.24 -14.35
N ARG A 107 7.68 2.48 -13.86
CA ARG A 107 7.49 1.05 -13.53
C ARG A 107 6.45 0.85 -12.43
N GLU A 108 6.56 1.60 -11.34
CA GLU A 108 5.61 1.53 -10.23
C GLU A 108 4.19 1.91 -10.67
N TRP A 109 4.07 2.95 -11.49
CA TRP A 109 2.79 3.41 -12.00
C TRP A 109 2.14 2.41 -12.96
N ARG A 110 2.93 1.79 -13.86
CA ARG A 110 2.44 0.72 -14.73
C ARG A 110 1.90 -0.45 -13.92
N GLN A 111 2.62 -0.90 -12.91
CA GLN A 111 2.16 -1.96 -12.01
C GLN A 111 0.87 -1.58 -11.28
N GLN A 112 0.78 -0.33 -10.78
CA GLN A 112 -0.42 0.17 -10.08
C GLN A 112 -1.62 0.25 -11.02
N LEU A 113 -1.46 0.77 -12.23
CA LEU A 113 -2.54 0.84 -13.22
C LEU A 113 -2.98 -0.55 -13.68
N THR A 114 -2.04 -1.47 -13.90
CA THR A 114 -2.35 -2.88 -14.23
C THR A 114 -3.14 -3.53 -13.10
N ALA A 115 -2.75 -3.31 -11.84
CA ALA A 115 -3.51 -3.82 -10.70
C ALA A 115 -4.95 -3.28 -10.69
N LEU A 116 -5.12 -1.96 -10.81
CA LEU A 116 -6.43 -1.31 -10.79
C LEU A 116 -7.31 -1.74 -11.97
N ALA A 117 -6.73 -1.91 -13.17
CA ALA A 117 -7.44 -2.40 -14.35
C ALA A 117 -7.98 -3.82 -14.16
N ASN A 118 -7.34 -4.62 -13.30
CA ASN A 118 -7.75 -5.98 -12.97
C ASN A 118 -8.49 -6.11 -11.62
N GLY A 119 -8.97 -5.01 -11.04
CA GLY A 119 -9.75 -5.01 -9.81
C GLY A 119 -8.94 -5.07 -8.52
N PHE A 120 -7.61 -5.02 -8.59
CA PHE A 120 -6.73 -5.05 -7.42
C PHE A 120 -6.34 -3.65 -6.96
N GLU A 121 -6.31 -3.45 -5.65
CA GLU A 121 -5.81 -2.22 -5.04
C GLU A 121 -4.34 -2.41 -4.63
N PRO A 122 -3.43 -1.54 -5.10
CA PRO A 122 -2.06 -1.53 -4.63
C PRO A 122 -2.00 -1.20 -3.14
N GLN A 123 -1.32 -2.03 -2.36
CA GLN A 123 -1.21 -1.88 -0.91
C GLN A 123 0.18 -1.37 -0.52
N PRO A 124 0.30 -0.60 0.59
CA PRO A 124 1.59 -0.24 1.14
C PRO A 124 2.33 -1.48 1.64
N SER A 125 3.66 -1.41 1.66
CA SER A 125 4.52 -2.49 2.18
C SER A 125 4.35 -2.75 3.67
N GLU A 126 3.81 -1.77 4.40
CA GLU A 126 3.52 -1.82 5.83
C GLU A 126 2.04 -2.13 6.03
N GLY A 127 1.72 -3.10 6.86
CA GLY A 127 0.34 -3.48 7.13
C GLY A 127 0.23 -4.89 7.67
N ARG A 128 -1.00 -5.30 8.03
CA ARG A 128 -1.27 -6.67 8.50
C ARG A 128 -0.91 -7.66 7.40
N THR A 129 -0.05 -8.60 7.75
CA THR A 129 0.29 -9.75 6.93
C THR A 129 -0.55 -10.96 7.34
N PHE A 130 -0.62 -11.92 6.45
CA PHE A 130 -1.22 -13.21 6.74
C PHE A 130 -0.20 -14.15 7.37
N ARG A 131 -0.68 -15.20 8.06
CA ARG A 131 0.17 -16.25 8.61
C ARG A 131 0.41 -17.32 7.53
N ALA A 132 1.67 -17.60 7.23
CA ALA A 132 2.10 -18.68 6.33
C ALA A 132 3.62 -18.91 6.53
N LEU A 133 4.15 -20.00 6.07
CA LEU A 133 5.58 -20.33 6.13
C LEU A 133 6.48 -19.21 5.61
N ILE A 134 6.08 -18.58 4.51
CA ILE A 134 6.86 -17.48 3.90
C ILE A 134 6.82 -16.18 4.71
N THR A 135 5.92 -16.04 5.68
CA THR A 135 5.73 -14.84 6.52
C THR A 135 5.97 -15.11 8.01
N GLU A 136 6.34 -16.30 8.42
CA GLU A 136 6.45 -16.71 9.82
C GLU A 136 7.51 -15.92 10.59
N ASP A 137 8.65 -15.62 9.96
CA ASP A 137 9.67 -14.73 10.53
C ASP A 137 9.45 -13.28 10.10
N MET A 138 8.44 -12.64 10.69
CA MET A 138 8.00 -11.26 10.35
C MET A 138 9.02 -10.18 10.69
N ARG A 139 10.03 -10.45 11.50
CA ARG A 139 11.07 -9.48 11.87
C ARG A 139 12.00 -9.20 10.68
N GLY A 140 11.62 -8.19 9.87
CA GLY A 140 12.44 -7.76 8.73
C GLY A 140 11.96 -8.23 7.36
N VAL A 141 10.73 -8.71 7.27
CA VAL A 141 10.05 -9.02 6.00
C VAL A 141 9.24 -7.82 5.51
N ARG A 142 9.19 -7.62 4.20
CA ARG A 142 8.34 -6.63 3.52
C ARG A 142 7.59 -7.28 2.38
N LEU A 143 6.34 -6.89 2.21
CA LEU A 143 5.53 -7.26 1.06
C LEU A 143 5.61 -6.12 0.03
N LEU A 144 6.35 -6.33 -1.08
CA LEU A 144 6.57 -5.27 -2.08
C LEU A 144 6.95 -5.85 -3.45
N PRO A 145 6.16 -5.63 -4.51
CA PRO A 145 4.83 -5.00 -4.48
C PRO A 145 3.78 -5.89 -3.83
N ARG A 146 2.61 -5.31 -3.53
CA ARG A 146 1.48 -5.99 -2.93
C ARG A 146 0.18 -5.50 -3.56
N PHE A 147 -0.62 -6.41 -4.08
CA PHE A 147 -1.89 -6.12 -4.75
C PHE A 147 -3.00 -6.94 -4.10
N ARG A 148 -4.09 -6.27 -3.74
CA ARG A 148 -5.17 -6.89 -2.97
C ARG A 148 -6.54 -6.62 -3.60
N ALA A 149 -7.34 -7.67 -3.66
CA ALA A 149 -8.77 -7.59 -3.91
C ALA A 149 -9.50 -8.37 -2.81
N SER A 150 -10.83 -8.46 -2.86
CA SER A 150 -11.59 -9.23 -1.89
C SER A 150 -11.15 -10.69 -1.88
N GLY A 151 -10.71 -11.17 -0.73
CA GLY A 151 -10.29 -12.55 -0.57
C GLY A 151 -9.04 -12.97 -1.33
N VAL A 152 -8.39 -12.06 -2.08
CA VAL A 152 -7.21 -12.35 -2.90
C VAL A 152 -6.10 -11.33 -2.62
N GLU A 153 -4.87 -11.81 -2.53
CA GLU A 153 -3.70 -10.98 -2.41
C GLU A 153 -2.52 -11.63 -3.13
N PHE A 154 -1.73 -10.88 -3.89
CA PHE A 154 -0.50 -11.39 -4.50
C PHE A 154 0.59 -10.33 -4.55
N GLY A 155 1.83 -10.78 -4.71
CA GLY A 155 3.00 -9.91 -4.74
C GLY A 155 4.27 -10.64 -4.35
N ASN A 156 5.20 -9.91 -3.73
CA ASN A 156 6.47 -10.46 -3.27
C ASN A 156 6.63 -10.33 -1.75
N VAL A 157 7.20 -11.36 -1.14
CA VAL A 157 7.74 -11.33 0.23
C VAL A 157 9.26 -11.18 0.12
N VAL A 158 9.82 -10.09 0.63
CA VAL A 158 11.26 -9.83 0.56
C VAL A 158 11.85 -9.58 1.94
N ARG A 159 13.07 -10.07 2.19
CA ARG A 159 13.79 -9.80 3.43
C ARG A 159 14.42 -8.41 3.42
N ARG A 160 14.29 -7.67 4.52
CA ARG A 160 14.75 -6.27 4.64
C ARG A 160 16.24 -6.07 4.36
N ARG A 161 17.08 -7.05 4.75
CA ARG A 161 18.54 -7.02 4.59
C ARG A 161 19.04 -7.62 3.28
N ALA A 162 18.22 -8.41 2.58
CA ALA A 162 18.59 -9.11 1.36
C ALA A 162 17.44 -9.07 0.34
N ARG A 163 17.35 -7.98 -0.41
CA ARG A 163 16.26 -7.75 -1.39
C ARG A 163 16.10 -8.83 -2.46
N ARG A 164 17.14 -9.63 -2.68
CA ARG A 164 17.13 -10.75 -3.64
C ARG A 164 16.66 -12.07 -3.01
N THR A 165 16.50 -12.13 -1.68
CA THR A 165 16.04 -13.33 -1.00
C THR A 165 14.61 -13.12 -0.56
N GLY A 166 13.71 -13.94 -1.10
CA GLY A 166 12.30 -13.85 -0.80
C GLY A 166 11.49 -14.81 -1.66
N TRP A 167 10.21 -14.56 -1.74
CA TRP A 167 9.24 -15.38 -2.48
C TRP A 167 8.27 -14.48 -3.22
N THR A 168 7.78 -14.94 -4.38
CA THR A 168 6.55 -14.44 -4.95
C THR A 168 5.39 -15.31 -4.47
N TYR A 169 4.21 -14.70 -4.29
CA TYR A 169 3.06 -15.41 -3.74
C TYR A 169 1.74 -14.96 -4.36
N VAL A 170 0.77 -15.88 -4.33
CA VAL A 170 -0.67 -15.63 -4.54
C VAL A 170 -1.40 -16.25 -3.36
N ALA A 171 -2.16 -15.47 -2.61
CA ALA A 171 -2.90 -15.91 -1.43
C ALA A 171 -4.40 -15.75 -1.64
N LEU A 172 -5.16 -16.79 -1.30
CA LEU A 172 -6.61 -16.83 -1.33
C LEU A 172 -7.15 -16.96 0.08
N THR A 173 -8.18 -16.21 0.41
CA THR A 173 -8.91 -16.36 1.68
C THR A 173 -10.02 -17.38 1.51
N LEU A 174 -10.12 -18.29 2.45
CA LEU A 174 -11.14 -19.34 2.49
C LEU A 174 -12.32 -18.94 3.38
N PRO A 175 -13.53 -19.41 3.06
CA PRO A 175 -14.72 -19.18 3.89
C PRO A 175 -14.66 -19.91 5.22
N VAL A 176 -13.99 -21.07 5.27
CA VAL A 176 -13.82 -21.91 6.46
C VAL A 176 -12.36 -22.25 6.69
N PRO A 177 -11.93 -22.53 7.92
CA PRO A 177 -10.59 -23.04 8.17
C PRO A 177 -10.44 -24.46 7.61
N LEU A 178 -9.25 -24.76 7.12
CA LEU A 178 -8.85 -26.07 6.63
C LEU A 178 -7.65 -26.60 7.42
N PRO A 179 -7.40 -27.91 7.42
CA PRO A 179 -6.19 -28.51 7.99
C PRO A 179 -4.93 -27.91 7.36
N HIS A 180 -3.85 -27.88 8.10
CA HIS A 180 -2.56 -27.45 7.59
C HIS A 180 -2.00 -28.49 6.62
N LEU A 181 -1.93 -28.14 5.35
CA LEU A 181 -1.38 -28.97 4.27
C LEU A 181 -0.29 -28.20 3.54
N LEU A 182 0.75 -28.93 3.13
CA LEU A 182 1.83 -28.35 2.34
C LEU A 182 2.10 -29.24 1.11
N LEU A 183 2.03 -28.64 -0.08
CA LEU A 183 2.46 -29.27 -1.32
C LEU A 183 3.78 -28.62 -1.75
N ASP A 184 4.83 -29.40 -1.77
CA ASP A 184 6.16 -29.03 -2.24
C ASP A 184 6.29 -29.38 -3.71
N ALA A 185 6.39 -28.35 -4.59
CA ALA A 185 6.53 -28.55 -6.02
C ALA A 185 7.87 -29.17 -6.37
N THR A 186 7.86 -30.25 -7.15
CA THR A 186 9.08 -30.93 -7.59
C THR A 186 9.66 -30.31 -8.85
N ALA A 187 8.82 -29.68 -9.70
CA ALA A 187 9.25 -29.00 -10.91
C ALA A 187 9.95 -27.68 -10.58
N GLY A 188 11.23 -27.60 -10.88
CA GLY A 188 12.08 -26.45 -10.60
C GLY A 188 12.85 -26.55 -9.29
N ALA A 189 12.61 -27.56 -8.49
CA ALA A 189 13.26 -27.73 -7.21
C ALA A 189 14.72 -28.19 -7.41
N ARG A 190 15.64 -27.36 -6.98
CA ARG A 190 16.98 -27.78 -6.57
C ARG A 190 16.86 -28.61 -5.29
N GLY A 191 16.03 -29.69 -5.33
CA GLY A 191 15.93 -30.71 -4.29
C GLY A 191 15.43 -30.21 -2.94
N GLY A 192 14.15 -29.77 -2.80
CA GLY A 192 13.53 -29.44 -1.49
C GLY A 192 14.14 -28.23 -0.76
N ARG A 193 14.99 -27.42 -1.43
CA ARG A 193 15.64 -26.24 -0.85
C ARG A 193 14.80 -24.96 -0.97
N ASP A 194 13.63 -25.06 -1.59
CA ASP A 194 12.78 -23.90 -1.88
C ASP A 194 11.72 -23.63 -0.82
N LEU A 195 11.63 -24.49 0.20
CA LEU A 195 10.77 -24.26 1.36
C LEU A 195 11.45 -23.35 2.40
N PRO A 196 10.70 -22.44 3.05
CA PRO A 196 11.23 -21.58 4.10
C PRO A 196 11.63 -22.32 5.37
N ALA A 197 11.03 -23.49 5.61
CA ALA A 197 11.25 -24.33 6.78
C ALA A 197 11.45 -25.81 6.41
N SER A 198 12.10 -26.57 7.27
CA SER A 198 12.22 -28.04 7.13
C SER A 198 10.93 -28.71 7.56
N VAL A 199 10.41 -29.61 6.73
CA VAL A 199 9.21 -30.40 7.02
C VAL A 199 9.63 -31.80 7.44
N ALA A 200 8.96 -32.37 8.48
CA ALA A 200 9.25 -33.69 8.96
C ALA A 200 8.87 -34.77 7.90
N ARG A 201 9.83 -35.68 7.62
CA ARG A 201 9.62 -36.72 6.57
C ARG A 201 8.46 -37.68 6.89
N GLY A 202 8.13 -37.89 8.18
CA GLY A 202 7.02 -38.75 8.61
C GLY A 202 5.61 -38.18 8.30
N GLN A 203 5.49 -36.95 7.80
CA GLN A 203 4.22 -36.34 7.42
C GLN A 203 3.94 -36.41 5.90
N ARG A 204 4.78 -37.12 5.14
CA ARG A 204 4.61 -37.25 3.70
C ARG A 204 3.49 -38.25 3.38
N LEU A 205 2.53 -37.80 2.59
CA LEU A 205 1.44 -38.60 2.06
C LEU A 205 1.64 -38.76 0.54
N SER A 206 1.54 -39.99 0.03
CA SER A 206 1.55 -40.28 -1.41
C SER A 206 0.13 -40.28 -1.94
N LEU A 207 -0.07 -39.62 -3.09
CA LEU A 207 -1.35 -39.58 -3.80
C LEU A 207 -1.32 -40.48 -5.03
N GLU A 208 -2.50 -40.83 -5.50
CA GLU A 208 -2.65 -41.71 -6.66
C GLU A 208 -2.17 -41.08 -7.98
N GLY A 209 -1.76 -41.93 -8.94
CA GLY A 209 -1.36 -41.52 -10.27
C GLY A 209 0.05 -40.92 -10.34
N ASP A 210 0.25 -39.96 -11.22
CA ASP A 210 1.54 -39.28 -11.44
C ASP A 210 1.68 -37.98 -10.68
N PHE A 211 0.73 -37.62 -9.81
CA PHE A 211 0.75 -36.37 -9.02
C PHE A 211 2.02 -36.22 -8.19
N ASP A 212 2.52 -37.33 -7.61
CA ASP A 212 3.77 -37.34 -6.84
C ASP A 212 5.02 -36.94 -7.65
N ARG A 213 4.94 -36.95 -9.00
CA ARG A 213 5.99 -36.42 -9.87
C ARG A 213 6.03 -34.90 -9.89
N HIS A 214 4.88 -34.26 -9.60
CA HIS A 214 4.72 -32.81 -9.64
C HIS A 214 4.74 -32.18 -8.27
N PHE A 215 4.17 -32.85 -7.25
CA PHE A 215 4.05 -32.35 -5.88
C PHE A 215 4.33 -33.43 -4.84
N ARG A 216 4.96 -33.06 -3.75
CA ARG A 216 5.05 -33.85 -2.52
C ARG A 216 4.09 -33.30 -1.50
N LEU A 217 3.10 -34.09 -1.10
CA LEU A 217 2.13 -33.67 -0.10
C LEU A 217 2.66 -34.00 1.30
N TYR A 218 2.54 -33.03 2.21
CA TYR A 218 2.75 -33.19 3.64
C TYR A 218 1.47 -32.80 4.38
N ALA A 219 1.00 -33.69 5.24
CA ALA A 219 -0.18 -33.51 6.09
C ALA A 219 0.09 -34.07 7.48
N PRO A 220 -0.51 -33.53 8.56
CA PRO A 220 -0.54 -34.21 9.85
C PRO A 220 -1.27 -35.55 9.71
N GLY A 221 -0.77 -36.61 10.38
CA GLY A 221 -1.31 -37.97 10.22
C GLY A 221 -2.81 -38.10 10.47
N GLU A 222 -3.34 -37.32 11.39
CA GLU A 222 -4.77 -37.27 11.69
C GLU A 222 -5.64 -36.65 10.58
N TYR A 223 -5.04 -35.91 9.61
CA TYR A 223 -5.72 -35.21 8.53
C TYR A 223 -5.49 -35.82 7.15
N GLU A 224 -4.99 -37.05 7.05
CA GLU A 224 -4.77 -37.74 5.74
C GLU A 224 -6.05 -37.86 4.92
N ARG A 225 -7.19 -38.21 5.55
CA ARG A 225 -8.49 -38.30 4.88
C ARG A 225 -8.99 -36.94 4.39
N ASP A 226 -8.75 -35.91 5.16
CA ASP A 226 -9.14 -34.53 4.81
C ASP A 226 -8.31 -34.03 3.63
N ALA A 227 -7.03 -34.37 3.58
CA ALA A 227 -6.17 -34.09 2.44
C ALA A 227 -6.72 -34.72 1.14
N LEU A 228 -7.13 -35.99 1.19
CA LEU A 228 -7.75 -36.67 0.04
C LEU A 228 -9.10 -36.06 -0.37
N TYR A 229 -9.88 -35.59 0.60
CA TYR A 229 -11.13 -34.88 0.32
C TYR A 229 -10.90 -33.57 -0.43
N LEU A 230 -9.85 -32.83 -0.11
CA LEU A 230 -9.51 -31.56 -0.72
C LEU A 230 -8.83 -31.73 -2.08
N LEU A 231 -7.93 -32.73 -2.19
CA LEU A 231 -7.11 -33.02 -3.36
C LEU A 231 -7.78 -34.09 -4.25
N THR A 232 -8.94 -33.76 -4.77
CA THR A 232 -9.63 -34.61 -5.75
C THR A 232 -8.94 -34.59 -7.10
N PRO A 233 -9.17 -35.58 -8.00
CA PRO A 233 -8.50 -35.64 -9.29
C PRO A 233 -8.60 -34.37 -10.14
N ASP A 234 -9.75 -33.68 -10.10
CA ASP A 234 -9.96 -32.41 -10.79
C ASP A 234 -9.15 -31.24 -10.18
N VAL A 235 -8.93 -31.25 -8.85
CA VAL A 235 -8.06 -30.27 -8.17
C VAL A 235 -6.60 -30.60 -8.44
N MET A 236 -6.21 -31.89 -8.40
CA MET A 236 -4.85 -32.32 -8.69
C MET A 236 -4.43 -31.95 -10.11
N ALA A 237 -5.29 -32.22 -11.11
CA ALA A 237 -5.05 -31.82 -12.50
C ALA A 237 -4.88 -30.29 -12.61
N ALA A 238 -5.78 -29.52 -11.97
CA ALA A 238 -5.68 -28.07 -12.00
C ALA A 238 -4.43 -27.53 -11.29
N LEU A 239 -3.95 -28.18 -10.22
CA LEU A 239 -2.68 -27.83 -9.57
C LEU A 239 -1.50 -28.00 -10.52
N VAL A 240 -1.48 -29.10 -11.27
CA VAL A 240 -0.43 -29.36 -12.27
C VAL A 240 -0.48 -28.36 -13.42
N ASP A 241 -1.67 -28.00 -13.90
CA ASP A 241 -1.83 -27.10 -15.06
C ASP A 241 -1.64 -25.63 -14.71
N ASP A 242 -2.22 -25.19 -13.59
CA ASP A 242 -2.33 -23.74 -13.27
C ASP A 242 -1.25 -23.25 -12.30
N ALA A 243 -0.71 -24.16 -11.45
CA ALA A 243 0.20 -23.81 -10.37
C ALA A 243 1.57 -24.53 -10.48
N ALA A 244 1.94 -25.01 -11.65
CA ALA A 244 3.23 -25.67 -11.87
C ALA A 244 4.39 -24.80 -11.35
N GLY A 245 5.25 -25.38 -10.50
CA GLY A 245 6.40 -24.71 -9.91
C GLY A 245 6.08 -23.77 -8.72
N PHE A 246 4.83 -23.71 -8.27
CA PHE A 246 4.47 -23.07 -7.00
C PHE A 246 4.29 -24.13 -5.92
N ASN A 247 4.91 -23.92 -4.77
CA ASN A 247 4.53 -24.61 -3.55
C ASN A 247 3.17 -24.11 -3.10
N VAL A 248 2.37 -24.98 -2.45
CA VAL A 248 1.04 -24.58 -1.98
C VAL A 248 0.92 -24.91 -0.49
N GLU A 249 0.63 -23.90 0.30
CA GLU A 249 0.35 -24.06 1.73
C GLU A 249 -1.12 -23.73 1.98
N VAL A 250 -1.80 -24.66 2.65
CA VAL A 250 -3.12 -24.45 3.23
C VAL A 250 -2.92 -24.25 4.72
N VAL A 251 -3.30 -23.09 5.23
CA VAL A 251 -3.15 -22.76 6.66
C VAL A 251 -4.34 -21.94 7.13
N ASP A 252 -5.04 -22.43 8.15
CA ASP A 252 -6.25 -21.80 8.71
C ASP A 252 -7.27 -21.49 7.58
N ARG A 253 -7.54 -20.23 7.34
CA ARG A 253 -8.48 -19.75 6.32
C ARG A 253 -7.76 -19.22 5.07
N ARG A 254 -6.61 -19.80 4.71
CA ARG A 254 -5.84 -19.36 3.54
C ARG A 254 -5.25 -20.49 2.75
N ILE A 255 -5.16 -20.26 1.47
CA ILE A 255 -4.32 -21.02 0.55
C ILE A 255 -3.28 -20.06 0.00
N VAL A 256 -2.01 -20.41 0.13
CA VAL A 256 -0.89 -19.59 -0.33
C VAL A 256 -0.08 -20.38 -1.35
N PHE A 257 -0.13 -19.94 -2.58
CA PHE A 257 0.76 -20.40 -3.65
C PHE A 257 2.03 -19.55 -3.58
N PHE A 258 3.18 -20.17 -3.48
CA PHE A 258 4.43 -19.44 -3.38
C PHE A 258 5.57 -20.15 -4.10
N ARG A 259 6.48 -19.38 -4.65
CA ARG A 259 7.75 -19.90 -5.20
C ARG A 259 8.89 -19.01 -4.78
N ARG A 260 10.09 -19.60 -4.76
CA ARG A 260 11.31 -18.86 -4.44
C ARG A 260 11.59 -17.80 -5.48
N ASP A 261 12.29 -16.76 -5.05
CA ASP A 261 12.68 -15.56 -5.75
C ASP A 261 11.53 -14.58 -6.04
N PRO A 262 11.72 -13.34 -5.59
CA PRO A 262 10.81 -12.24 -5.95
C PRO A 262 10.85 -11.99 -7.45
N VAL A 263 9.68 -11.74 -8.05
CA VAL A 263 9.52 -11.48 -9.48
C VAL A 263 9.32 -10.00 -9.77
N ASP A 264 9.68 -9.56 -10.97
CA ASP A 264 9.41 -8.20 -11.43
C ASP A 264 8.00 -8.12 -12.03
N HIS A 265 7.08 -7.49 -11.30
CA HIS A 265 5.71 -7.26 -11.77
C HIS A 265 5.60 -6.18 -12.87
N SER A 266 6.73 -5.68 -13.39
CA SER A 266 6.73 -4.90 -14.63
C SER A 266 6.66 -5.79 -15.88
N ALA A 267 6.89 -7.10 -15.72
CA ALA A 267 6.75 -8.12 -16.77
C ALA A 267 5.34 -8.74 -16.74
N PRO A 268 4.85 -9.30 -17.85
CA PRO A 268 3.52 -9.91 -17.94
C PRO A 268 3.40 -11.24 -17.19
N GLU A 269 4.47 -12.04 -17.12
CA GLU A 269 4.45 -13.42 -16.64
C GLU A 269 3.92 -13.56 -15.19
N PRO A 270 4.27 -12.67 -14.21
CA PRO A 270 3.72 -12.77 -12.86
C PRO A 270 2.20 -12.58 -12.81
N TRP A 271 1.68 -11.70 -13.66
CA TRP A 271 0.24 -11.43 -13.76
C TRP A 271 -0.50 -12.58 -14.40
N GLU A 272 0.08 -13.17 -15.47
CA GLU A 272 -0.47 -14.35 -16.13
C GLU A 272 -0.50 -15.55 -15.20
N ALA A 273 0.58 -15.79 -14.45
CA ALA A 273 0.65 -16.85 -13.45
C ALA A 273 -0.42 -16.67 -12.36
N ALA A 274 -0.53 -15.46 -11.79
CA ALA A 274 -1.60 -15.15 -10.86
C ALA A 274 -2.99 -15.34 -11.51
N GLY A 275 -3.15 -14.91 -12.77
CA GLY A 275 -4.39 -15.08 -13.52
C GLY A 275 -4.80 -16.53 -13.71
N ARG A 276 -3.87 -17.44 -14.03
CA ARG A 276 -4.15 -18.89 -14.15
C ARG A 276 -4.61 -19.46 -12.81
N ILE A 277 -3.88 -19.19 -11.72
CA ILE A 277 -4.26 -19.67 -10.39
C ILE A 277 -5.67 -19.17 -10.01
N LEU A 278 -5.96 -17.89 -10.23
CA LEU A 278 -7.23 -17.27 -9.86
C LEU A 278 -8.40 -17.70 -10.73
N ALA A 279 -8.16 -18.09 -11.99
CA ALA A 279 -9.22 -18.56 -12.91
C ALA A 279 -9.42 -20.07 -12.86
N GLY A 280 -8.40 -20.82 -12.55
CA GLY A 280 -8.37 -22.28 -12.61
C GLY A 280 -8.46 -22.97 -11.25
N VAL A 281 -7.32 -23.28 -10.64
CA VAL A 281 -7.26 -24.07 -9.39
C VAL A 281 -7.89 -23.37 -8.19
N GLY A 282 -7.76 -22.03 -8.08
CA GLY A 282 -8.26 -21.26 -6.95
C GLY A 282 -9.76 -21.46 -6.69
N PRO A 283 -10.65 -21.22 -7.67
CA PRO A 283 -12.08 -21.45 -7.50
C PRO A 283 -12.46 -22.90 -7.17
N ARG A 284 -11.69 -23.89 -7.64
CA ARG A 284 -11.92 -25.30 -7.33
C ARG A 284 -11.64 -25.58 -5.87
N LEU A 285 -10.50 -25.12 -5.35
CA LEU A 285 -10.13 -25.24 -3.94
C LEU A 285 -11.11 -24.49 -3.02
N VAL A 286 -11.53 -23.29 -3.38
CA VAL A 286 -12.52 -22.54 -2.60
C VAL A 286 -13.86 -23.28 -2.55
N ARG A 287 -14.34 -23.84 -3.67
CA ARG A 287 -15.58 -24.66 -3.68
C ARG A 287 -15.47 -25.90 -2.80
N ARG A 288 -14.31 -26.55 -2.76
CA ARG A 288 -14.09 -27.68 -1.85
C ARG A 288 -14.09 -27.23 -0.40
N ALA A 289 -13.43 -26.12 -0.09
CA ALA A 289 -13.41 -25.53 1.26
C ALA A 289 -14.83 -25.24 1.78
N VAL A 290 -15.71 -24.65 0.96
CA VAL A 290 -17.11 -24.36 1.37
C VAL A 290 -17.85 -25.62 1.85
N ARG A 291 -17.53 -26.78 1.27
CA ARG A 291 -18.19 -28.07 1.59
C ARG A 291 -17.45 -28.86 2.68
N TYR A 292 -16.28 -28.39 3.09
CA TYR A 292 -15.48 -29.06 4.13
C TYR A 292 -16.14 -28.90 5.50
N ARG A 293 -16.19 -29.99 6.26
CA ARG A 293 -16.58 -30.03 7.66
C ARG A 293 -15.54 -30.85 8.40
N ASP A 294 -15.02 -30.33 9.50
CA ASP A 294 -14.14 -31.08 10.38
C ASP A 294 -14.99 -31.84 11.41
N ASP A 295 -15.09 -33.15 11.24
CA ASP A 295 -15.89 -34.04 12.12
C ASP A 295 -15.28 -34.15 13.53
N ARG A 296 -14.04 -33.68 13.74
CA ARG A 296 -13.34 -33.70 15.04
C ARG A 296 -13.75 -32.53 15.94
N VAL A 297 -14.27 -31.48 15.36
CA VAL A 297 -14.80 -30.35 16.13
C VAL A 297 -16.17 -30.76 16.69
N LEU A 298 -16.18 -31.07 18.00
CA LEU A 298 -17.43 -31.41 18.69
C LEU A 298 -18.47 -30.29 18.47
N LEU A 299 -19.68 -30.70 18.10
CA LEU A 299 -20.84 -29.84 17.77
C LEU A 299 -21.20 -28.80 18.86
N GLY A 300 -20.53 -28.79 20.01
CA GLY A 300 -20.73 -27.85 21.11
C GLY A 300 -19.87 -26.59 21.09
N ASP A 301 -18.74 -26.59 20.37
CA ASP A 301 -17.80 -25.45 20.36
C ASP A 301 -17.79 -24.65 19.05
N SER A 302 -18.42 -25.20 18.04
CA SER A 302 -18.71 -24.50 16.80
C SER A 302 -20.18 -24.09 16.76
N GLY A 303 -20.56 -23.17 17.62
CA GLY A 303 -21.56 -22.20 17.18
C GLY A 303 -21.13 -21.72 15.81
N PRO A 304 -22.03 -21.54 14.79
CA PRO A 304 -21.66 -21.04 13.49
C PRO A 304 -20.78 -19.84 13.76
N ALA A 305 -19.48 -19.94 13.40
CA ALA A 305 -18.53 -18.87 13.65
C ALA A 305 -19.24 -17.65 13.13
N ALA A 306 -19.72 -16.80 14.07
CA ALA A 306 -20.57 -15.68 13.73
C ALA A 306 -19.86 -15.04 12.56
N PRO A 307 -20.49 -14.89 11.39
CA PRO A 307 -19.82 -14.32 10.24
C PRO A 307 -19.17 -13.10 10.82
N LEU A 308 -17.82 -13.11 10.87
CA LEU A 308 -17.08 -11.92 11.24
C LEU A 308 -17.79 -10.85 10.46
N ARG A 309 -18.48 -9.92 11.15
CA ARG A 309 -19.32 -8.91 10.52
C ARG A 309 -18.56 -8.38 9.34
N ALA A 310 -18.73 -9.03 8.21
CA ALA A 310 -18.58 -8.39 6.94
C ALA A 310 -19.59 -7.27 7.03
N ASP A 311 -19.13 -6.02 7.05
CA ASP A 311 -20.02 -4.89 6.88
C ASP A 311 -20.99 -5.30 5.77
N ARG A 312 -22.27 -5.38 6.09
CA ARG A 312 -23.30 -5.96 5.21
C ARG A 312 -23.42 -5.26 3.87
N ASP A 313 -22.68 -4.18 3.69
CA ASP A 313 -22.67 -3.34 2.49
C ASP A 313 -21.46 -3.53 1.57
N GLU A 314 -20.44 -4.29 1.98
CA GLU A 314 -19.33 -4.65 1.11
C GLU A 314 -19.51 -6.08 0.59
N GLN A 315 -20.33 -6.21 -0.45
CA GLN A 315 -20.22 -7.35 -1.34
C GLN A 315 -18.77 -7.37 -1.84
N PRO A 316 -17.98 -8.43 -1.53
CA PRO A 316 -16.57 -8.43 -1.88
C PRO A 316 -16.43 -8.14 -3.37
N PRO A 317 -15.73 -7.07 -3.78
CA PRO A 317 -15.61 -6.74 -5.18
C PRO A 317 -15.00 -7.93 -5.90
N ASP A 318 -15.67 -8.39 -6.98
CA ASP A 318 -15.10 -9.40 -7.86
C ASP A 318 -13.73 -8.89 -8.34
N PRO A 319 -12.62 -9.63 -8.12
CA PRO A 319 -11.30 -9.21 -8.57
C PRO A 319 -11.20 -8.99 -10.09
N ARG A 320 -12.20 -9.41 -10.85
CA ARG A 320 -12.28 -9.20 -12.31
C ARG A 320 -12.92 -7.88 -12.70
N ILE A 321 -13.59 -7.17 -11.78
CA ILE A 321 -14.21 -5.89 -12.08
C ILE A 321 -13.13 -4.80 -12.06
N PRO A 322 -12.84 -4.15 -13.20
CA PRO A 322 -11.86 -3.07 -13.25
C PRO A 322 -12.23 -1.93 -12.29
N ARG A 323 -11.25 -1.39 -11.59
CA ARG A 323 -11.41 -0.23 -10.70
C ARG A 323 -11.14 1.09 -11.41
N ILE A 324 -10.58 1.02 -12.61
CA ILE A 324 -10.31 2.18 -13.46
C ILE A 324 -10.87 1.97 -14.86
N ALA A 325 -11.32 3.07 -15.46
CA ALA A 325 -11.66 3.14 -16.88
C ALA A 325 -10.39 3.24 -17.74
N ALA A 326 -10.55 3.24 -19.05
CA ALA A 326 -9.44 3.31 -20.01
C ALA A 326 -8.57 4.57 -19.86
N ASP A 327 -9.15 5.65 -19.41
CA ASP A 327 -8.51 6.96 -19.15
C ASP A 327 -7.89 7.08 -17.74
N GLY A 328 -7.94 6.04 -16.91
CA GLY A 328 -7.49 6.04 -15.54
C GLY A 328 -8.51 6.55 -14.52
N ARG A 329 -9.73 6.90 -14.91
CA ARG A 329 -10.78 7.34 -13.99
C ARG A 329 -11.20 6.20 -13.08
N ARG A 330 -11.25 6.43 -11.76
CA ARG A 330 -11.72 5.44 -10.78
C ARG A 330 -13.20 5.13 -10.97
N LEU A 331 -13.55 3.86 -11.06
CA LEU A 331 -14.93 3.37 -11.20
C LEU A 331 -15.56 3.00 -9.86
N ASP A 332 -14.74 2.70 -8.85
CA ASP A 332 -15.16 2.29 -7.51
C ASP A 332 -15.36 3.47 -6.55
N VAL A 333 -15.05 4.70 -6.97
CA VAL A 333 -15.28 5.91 -6.19
C VAL A 333 -16.58 6.56 -6.63
N HIS A 334 -17.63 6.39 -5.82
CA HIS A 334 -18.86 7.15 -6.02
C HIS A 334 -18.66 8.59 -5.56
N ASP A 335 -19.04 9.54 -6.40
CA ASP A 335 -18.97 11.00 -6.13
C ASP A 335 -19.87 11.47 -4.96
N SER A 336 -20.43 10.53 -4.17
CA SER A 336 -21.35 10.81 -3.06
C SER A 336 -20.73 11.61 -1.90
N ARG A 337 -19.43 11.93 -1.95
CA ARG A 337 -18.75 12.74 -0.93
C ARG A 337 -18.66 14.23 -1.24
N THR A 338 -19.31 14.72 -2.28
CA THR A 338 -19.43 16.17 -2.58
C THR A 338 -20.52 16.88 -1.77
N GLY A 339 -21.25 16.15 -0.91
CA GLY A 339 -22.26 16.69 -0.01
C GLY A 339 -21.70 17.53 1.16
N THR A 340 -22.47 17.66 2.22
CA THR A 340 -22.20 18.49 3.42
C THR A 340 -20.81 18.29 4.05
N ILE A 341 -20.25 17.06 4.02
CA ILE A 341 -18.90 16.77 4.52
C ILE A 341 -17.82 17.46 3.67
N GLY A 342 -18.02 17.58 2.36
CA GLY A 342 -17.10 18.28 1.47
C GLY A 342 -17.04 19.77 1.75
N CYS A 343 -18.20 20.41 1.99
CA CYS A 343 -18.29 21.82 2.35
C CYS A 343 -17.65 22.13 3.69
N LEU A 344 -17.89 21.31 4.71
CA LEU A 344 -17.28 21.46 6.04
C LEU A 344 -15.75 21.29 5.98
N GLY A 345 -15.26 20.32 5.24
CA GLY A 345 -13.82 20.10 5.07
C GLY A 345 -13.14 21.24 4.30
N TRP A 346 -13.80 21.77 3.28
CA TRP A 346 -13.34 22.98 2.58
C TRP A 346 -13.30 24.19 3.51
N ALA A 347 -14.38 24.43 4.26
CA ALA A 347 -14.44 25.52 5.23
C ALA A 347 -13.36 25.38 6.31
N ALA A 348 -13.17 24.18 6.84
CA ALA A 348 -12.11 23.89 7.81
C ALA A 348 -10.70 24.16 7.23
N TRP A 349 -10.45 23.79 5.99
CA TRP A 349 -9.19 24.07 5.30
C TRP A 349 -8.98 25.56 5.07
N VAL A 350 -10.01 26.28 4.65
CA VAL A 350 -9.95 27.76 4.47
C VAL A 350 -9.72 28.45 5.83
N ALA A 351 -10.43 28.04 6.88
CA ALA A 351 -10.25 28.59 8.22
C ALA A 351 -8.85 28.31 8.77
N PHE A 352 -8.34 27.08 8.61
CA PHE A 352 -6.98 26.73 8.99
C PHE A 352 -5.94 27.57 8.26
N ARG A 353 -6.09 27.77 6.95
CA ARG A 353 -5.20 28.59 6.14
C ARG A 353 -5.25 30.06 6.53
N PHE A 354 -6.45 30.56 6.84
CA PHE A 354 -6.66 31.92 7.32
C PHE A 354 -5.94 32.13 8.66
N LEU A 355 -6.15 31.27 9.63
CA LEU A 355 -5.47 31.34 10.93
C LEU A 355 -3.95 31.28 10.80
N LEU A 356 -3.42 30.38 9.96
CA LEU A 356 -2.00 30.21 9.72
C LEU A 356 -1.30 31.47 9.18
N LEU A 357 -1.99 32.28 8.39
CA LEU A 357 -1.43 33.47 7.73
C LEU A 357 -1.89 34.76 8.40
N PHE A 358 -3.15 34.83 8.80
CA PHE A 358 -3.74 36.06 9.35
C PHE A 358 -3.19 36.40 10.74
N VAL A 359 -3.09 35.39 11.63
CA VAL A 359 -2.61 35.62 13.00
C VAL A 359 -1.18 36.23 13.02
N PRO A 360 -0.16 35.61 12.38
CA PRO A 360 1.16 36.21 12.33
C PRO A 360 1.21 37.54 11.57
N ALA A 361 0.35 37.73 10.55
CA ALA A 361 0.27 39.00 9.83
C ALA A 361 -0.25 40.14 10.71
N VAL A 362 -1.26 39.85 11.54
CA VAL A 362 -1.78 40.85 12.49
C VAL A 362 -0.70 41.25 13.54
N PHE A 363 0.02 40.27 14.09
CA PHE A 363 1.11 40.55 15.03
C PHE A 363 2.28 41.29 14.37
N ALA A 364 2.65 40.94 13.14
CA ALA A 364 3.65 41.63 12.36
C ALA A 364 3.24 43.11 12.09
N PHE A 365 1.97 43.31 11.74
CA PHE A 365 1.41 44.66 11.55
C PHE A 365 1.38 45.47 12.84
N ALA A 366 0.98 44.86 13.97
CA ALA A 366 1.00 45.52 15.26
C ALA A 366 2.43 45.95 15.67
N GLY A 367 3.44 45.04 15.48
CA GLY A 367 4.84 45.38 15.71
C GLY A 367 5.34 46.49 14.77
N PHE A 368 4.94 46.49 13.51
CA PHE A 368 5.26 47.56 12.57
C PHE A 368 4.66 48.93 13.03
N MET A 369 3.38 48.92 13.40
CA MET A 369 2.71 50.15 13.90
C MET A 369 3.34 50.68 15.17
N SER A 370 3.75 49.78 16.09
CA SER A 370 4.49 50.17 17.30
C SER A 370 5.80 50.92 16.95
N ILE A 371 6.51 50.51 15.93
CA ILE A 371 7.75 51.20 15.47
C ILE A 371 7.41 52.54 14.85
N VAL A 372 6.33 52.65 14.05
CA VAL A 372 5.94 53.89 13.34
C VAL A 372 5.40 54.93 14.29
N ASP A 373 4.61 54.49 15.29
CA ASP A 373 3.98 55.43 16.27
C ASP A 373 4.94 55.85 17.40
N GLY A 374 6.17 55.33 17.42
CA GLY A 374 7.19 55.68 18.42
C GLY A 374 6.82 55.29 19.84
N ARG A 375 6.00 54.26 20.03
CA ARG A 375 5.57 53.72 21.32
C ARG A 375 6.17 52.37 21.60
#